data_b16767d7c9c495b7a9bda39e9647883a
#
_entry.id   b16767d7c9c495b7a9bda39e9647883a
#
_cell.length_a   1.000
_cell.length_b   1.000
_cell.length_c   1.000
_cell.angle_alpha   90.00
_cell.angle_beta   90.00
_cell.angle_gamma   90.00
#
_symmetry.space_group_name_H-M   'P 1'
#
loop_
_entity.id
_entity.type
_entity.pdbx_description
1 polymer ?
#
loop_
_entity_poly.entity_id
_entity_poly.type
_entity_poly.pdbx_seq_one_letter_code
_entity_poly.pdbx_strand_id
1 'polypeptide(L)'
;MYKILLVDDEILVRDAIRENIDWKSLDCELVGDCENGRQAVEFVQSHKVDVVLTDICMPYMDGMELSEFLHDNYPDILIVIFSGFGEFEYAKKAIRYNVSEYMLKPVTAME
;
A
#
# COMPACT_ATOMS: atom_id res chain seq x y z
N MET A 1 -0.93 -18.11 2.40
CA MET A 1 -0.16 -16.88 2.15
C MET A 1 -1.06 -15.65 2.16
N TYR A 2 -0.57 -14.58 2.74
CA TYR A 2 -1.28 -13.31 2.68
C TYR A 2 -1.07 -12.68 1.30
N LYS A 3 -2.13 -12.15 0.74
CA LYS A 3 -2.10 -11.54 -0.59
C LYS A 3 -1.89 -10.04 -0.48
N ILE A 4 -0.80 -9.56 -1.06
CA ILE A 4 -0.35 -8.18 -0.95
C ILE A 4 -0.55 -7.46 -2.27
N LEU A 5 -1.16 -6.28 -2.22
CA LEU A 5 -1.26 -5.36 -3.35
C LEU A 5 -0.33 -4.18 -3.09
N LEU A 6 0.53 -3.87 -4.04
CA LEU A 6 1.47 -2.75 -3.96
C LEU A 6 0.96 -1.59 -4.80
N VAL A 7 0.90 -0.39 -4.23
CA VAL A 7 0.39 0.79 -4.90
C VAL A 7 1.40 1.94 -4.79
N ASP A 8 1.94 2.40 -5.91
CA ASP A 8 2.87 3.52 -5.97
C ASP A 8 2.92 4.00 -7.42
N ASP A 9 2.97 5.31 -7.65
CA ASP A 9 3.01 5.87 -8.98
C ASP A 9 4.41 5.80 -9.63
N GLU A 10 5.44 5.49 -8.86
CA GLU A 10 6.80 5.39 -9.36
C GLU A 10 7.18 3.93 -9.61
N ILE A 11 7.39 3.59 -10.89
CA ILE A 11 7.71 2.20 -11.24
C ILE A 11 9.02 1.72 -10.61
N LEU A 12 9.99 2.60 -10.46
CA LEU A 12 11.27 2.20 -9.85
C LEU A 12 11.10 1.83 -8.38
N VAL A 13 10.19 2.50 -7.68
CA VAL A 13 9.87 2.17 -6.29
C VAL A 13 9.15 0.83 -6.22
N ARG A 14 8.17 0.62 -7.10
CA ARG A 14 7.45 -0.67 -7.14
C ARG A 14 8.40 -1.82 -7.42
N ASP A 15 9.29 -1.65 -8.39
CA ASP A 15 10.25 -2.69 -8.73
C ASP A 15 11.22 -2.97 -7.59
N ALA A 16 11.70 -1.93 -6.92
CA ALA A 16 12.63 -2.09 -5.80
C ALA A 16 11.97 -2.85 -4.63
N ILE A 17 10.73 -2.51 -4.31
CA ILE A 17 10.01 -3.20 -3.24
C ILE A 17 9.74 -4.65 -3.63
N ARG A 18 9.32 -4.88 -4.87
CA ARG A 18 9.04 -6.22 -5.35
C ARG A 18 10.27 -7.12 -5.28
N GLU A 19 11.43 -6.59 -5.67
CA GLU A 19 12.64 -7.38 -5.79
C GLU A 19 13.43 -7.53 -4.50
N ASN A 20 13.33 -6.56 -3.59
CA ASN A 20 14.16 -6.54 -2.38
C ASN A 20 13.52 -7.17 -1.16
N ILE A 21 12.24 -7.46 -1.22
CA ILE A 21 11.54 -8.13 -0.11
C ILE A 21 11.34 -9.59 -0.45
N ASP A 22 11.76 -10.45 0.47
CA ASP A 22 11.53 -11.89 0.32
C ASP A 22 10.11 -12.22 0.79
N TRP A 23 9.15 -12.01 -0.10
CA TRP A 23 7.74 -12.19 0.20
C TRP A 23 7.43 -13.61 0.69
N LYS A 24 8.07 -14.59 0.09
CA LYS A 24 7.81 -15.99 0.40
C LYS A 24 8.21 -16.32 1.83
N SER A 25 9.33 -15.80 2.30
CA SER A 25 9.77 -16.04 3.67
C SER A 25 8.87 -15.40 4.71
N LEU A 26 8.10 -14.39 4.30
CA LEU A 26 7.13 -13.71 5.15
C LEU A 26 5.74 -14.32 5.05
N ASP A 27 5.60 -15.43 4.35
CA ASP A 27 4.32 -16.07 4.06
C ASP A 27 3.38 -15.13 3.32
N CYS A 28 3.92 -14.36 2.38
CA CYS A 28 3.19 -13.38 1.58
C CYS A 28 3.35 -13.64 0.11
N GLU A 29 2.35 -13.23 -0.65
CA GLU A 29 2.38 -13.30 -2.12
C GLU A 29 2.02 -11.92 -2.66
N LEU A 30 2.88 -11.35 -3.48
CA LEU A 30 2.59 -10.08 -4.16
C LEU A 30 1.69 -10.40 -5.35
N VAL A 31 0.39 -10.11 -5.23
CA VAL A 31 -0.59 -10.50 -6.25
C VAL A 31 -0.76 -9.46 -7.34
N GLY A 32 -0.27 -8.25 -7.15
CA GLY A 32 -0.34 -7.22 -8.17
C GLY A 32 0.29 -5.93 -7.72
N ASP A 33 0.42 -5.00 -8.66
CA ASP A 33 0.86 -3.65 -8.38
C ASP A 33 0.03 -2.66 -9.19
N CYS A 34 -0.14 -1.46 -8.65
CA CYS A 34 -0.95 -0.41 -9.24
C CYS A 34 -0.21 0.92 -9.19
N GLU A 35 -0.58 1.83 -10.09
CA GLU A 35 0.04 3.14 -10.20
C GLU A 35 -0.65 4.21 -9.37
N ASN A 36 -1.88 3.96 -8.95
CA ASN A 36 -2.65 4.93 -8.19
C ASN A 36 -3.78 4.24 -7.44
N GLY A 37 -4.46 5.02 -6.58
CA GLY A 37 -5.53 4.47 -5.77
C GLY A 37 -6.75 3.99 -6.55
N ARG A 38 -7.02 4.62 -7.69
CA ARG A 38 -8.16 4.20 -8.52
C ARG A 38 -7.96 2.79 -9.05
N GLN A 39 -6.75 2.49 -9.55
CA GLN A 39 -6.43 1.13 -10.00
C GLN A 39 -6.52 0.14 -8.85
N ALA A 40 -6.10 0.55 -7.65
CA ALA A 40 -6.17 -0.31 -6.48
C ALA A 40 -7.62 -0.63 -6.11
N VAL A 41 -8.52 0.35 -6.18
CA VAL A 41 -9.95 0.13 -5.94
C VAL A 41 -10.50 -0.91 -6.91
N GLU A 42 -10.20 -0.76 -8.19
CA GLU A 42 -10.64 -1.71 -9.19
C GLU A 42 -10.09 -3.11 -8.92
N PHE A 43 -8.85 -3.19 -8.50
CA PHE A 43 -8.20 -4.48 -8.21
C PHE A 43 -8.88 -5.20 -7.04
N VAL A 44 -9.12 -4.50 -5.94
CA VAL A 44 -9.73 -5.14 -4.75
C VAL A 44 -11.18 -5.53 -4.98
N GLN A 45 -11.85 -4.91 -5.95
CA GLN A 45 -13.22 -5.28 -6.31
C GLN A 45 -13.30 -6.61 -7.03
N SER A 46 -12.22 -7.04 -7.67
CA SER A 46 -12.22 -8.25 -8.49
C SER A 46 -11.25 -9.33 -8.02
N HIS A 47 -10.41 -9.03 -7.03
CA HIS A 47 -9.41 -9.98 -6.53
C HIS A 47 -9.37 -9.93 -5.01
N LYS A 48 -9.08 -11.05 -4.40
CA LYS A 48 -8.89 -11.09 -2.96
C LYS A 48 -7.55 -10.47 -2.60
N VAL A 49 -7.56 -9.54 -1.65
CA VAL A 49 -6.35 -8.88 -1.15
C VAL A 49 -6.42 -8.86 0.37
N ASP A 50 -5.34 -9.22 1.03
CA ASP A 50 -5.26 -9.21 2.49
C ASP A 50 -4.59 -7.95 3.02
N VAL A 51 -3.60 -7.43 2.28
CA VAL A 51 -2.82 -6.25 2.69
C VAL A 51 -2.63 -5.33 1.48
N VAL A 52 -2.87 -4.05 1.68
CA VAL A 52 -2.54 -3.02 0.69
C VAL A 52 -1.36 -2.22 1.21
N LEU A 53 -0.27 -2.24 0.46
CA LEU A 53 0.95 -1.48 0.75
C LEU A 53 0.97 -0.31 -0.22
N THR A 54 0.73 0.91 0.27
CA THR A 54 0.48 2.05 -0.60
C THR A 54 1.33 3.27 -0.26
N ASP A 55 1.72 4.00 -1.30
CA ASP A 55 2.26 5.35 -1.18
C ASP A 55 1.13 6.32 -0.83
N ILE A 56 1.49 7.52 -0.37
CA ILE A 56 0.52 8.55 -0.04
C ILE A 56 0.19 9.42 -1.24
N CYS A 57 1.20 10.00 -1.88
CA CYS A 57 1.00 10.96 -2.96
C CYS A 57 1.01 10.27 -4.31
N MET A 58 -0.16 10.18 -4.93
CA MET A 58 -0.35 9.53 -6.23
C MET A 58 -1.40 10.31 -7.01
N PRO A 59 -1.34 10.26 -8.36
CA PRO A 59 -2.37 10.92 -9.16
C PRO A 59 -3.72 10.21 -9.06
N TYR A 60 -4.79 10.91 -9.39
CA TYR A 60 -6.19 10.48 -9.43
C TYR A 60 -6.77 10.18 -8.06
N MET A 61 -6.22 9.21 -7.33
CA MET A 61 -6.64 8.88 -5.98
C MET A 61 -5.38 8.61 -5.16
N ASP A 62 -5.14 9.42 -4.14
CA ASP A 62 -3.95 9.27 -3.30
C ASP A 62 -4.14 8.21 -2.22
N GLY A 63 -3.07 7.97 -1.45
CA GLY A 63 -3.10 6.92 -0.42
C GLY A 63 -4.07 7.21 0.70
N MET A 64 -4.33 8.48 1.01
CA MET A 64 -5.30 8.85 2.04
C MET A 64 -6.71 8.53 1.59
N GLU A 65 -7.06 8.89 0.35
CA GLU A 65 -8.37 8.58 -0.22
C GLU A 65 -8.56 7.08 -0.35
N LEU A 66 -7.51 6.37 -0.76
CA LEU A 66 -7.56 4.92 -0.85
C LEU A 66 -7.78 4.29 0.52
N SER A 67 -7.09 4.79 1.55
CA SER A 67 -7.23 4.28 2.90
C SER A 67 -8.65 4.48 3.43
N GLU A 68 -9.23 5.64 3.17
CA GLU A 68 -10.61 5.92 3.56
C GLU A 68 -11.59 4.96 2.88
N PHE A 69 -11.42 4.75 1.58
CA PHE A 69 -12.26 3.83 0.83
C PHE A 69 -12.16 2.41 1.38
N LEU A 70 -10.95 1.93 1.65
CA LEU A 70 -10.74 0.58 2.15
C LEU A 70 -11.30 0.42 3.57
N HIS A 71 -11.12 1.43 4.41
CA HIS A 71 -11.68 1.40 5.75
C HIS A 71 -13.20 1.25 5.72
N ASP A 72 -13.86 1.97 4.82
CA ASP A 72 -15.32 1.98 4.76
C ASP A 72 -15.90 0.76 4.07
N ASN A 73 -15.22 0.19 3.10
CA ASN A 73 -15.79 -0.85 2.23
C ASN A 73 -15.13 -2.22 2.39
N TYR A 74 -13.89 -2.27 2.84
CA TYR A 74 -13.12 -3.52 3.00
C TYR A 74 -12.37 -3.51 4.32
N PRO A 75 -13.09 -3.51 5.45
CA PRO A 75 -12.44 -3.32 6.77
C PRO A 75 -11.47 -4.43 7.16
N ASP A 76 -11.54 -5.58 6.51
CA ASP A 76 -10.63 -6.69 6.80
C ASP A 76 -9.28 -6.58 6.11
N ILE A 77 -9.14 -5.65 5.15
CA ILE A 77 -7.86 -5.41 4.49
C ILE A 77 -6.97 -4.57 5.41
N LEU A 78 -5.77 -5.07 5.68
CA LEU A 78 -4.78 -4.30 6.43
C LEU A 78 -4.14 -3.27 5.51
N ILE A 79 -3.97 -2.07 6.00
CA ILE A 79 -3.40 -0.96 5.23
C ILE A 79 -2.05 -0.61 5.81
N VAL A 80 -1.01 -0.68 4.95
CA VAL A 80 0.35 -0.28 5.30
C VAL A 80 0.72 0.89 4.41
N ILE A 81 1.05 2.02 5.00
CA ILE A 81 1.44 3.22 4.27
C ILE A 81 2.93 3.42 4.36
N PHE A 82 3.57 3.69 3.23
CA PHE A 82 4.96 4.11 3.18
C PHE A 82 5.05 5.46 2.47
N SER A 83 5.99 6.30 2.91
CA SER A 83 6.08 7.65 2.37
C SER A 83 7.49 8.20 2.45
N GLY A 84 7.75 9.24 1.68
CA GLY A 84 8.98 10.02 1.79
C GLY A 84 8.95 10.87 3.06
N PHE A 85 10.12 11.36 3.44
CA PHE A 85 10.27 12.13 4.67
C PHE A 85 9.34 13.35 4.72
N GLY A 86 9.20 14.05 3.60
CA GLY A 86 8.35 15.24 3.54
C GLY A 86 6.86 14.97 3.64
N GLU A 87 6.45 13.72 3.57
CA GLU A 87 5.04 13.34 3.63
C GLU A 87 4.60 12.89 5.03
N PHE A 88 5.49 12.95 6.01
CA PHE A 88 5.25 12.41 7.34
C PHE A 88 4.01 13.02 8.01
N GLU A 89 3.89 14.35 7.97
CA GLU A 89 2.74 15.02 8.59
C GLU A 89 1.44 14.67 7.91
N TYR A 90 1.48 14.49 6.59
CA TYR A 90 0.32 14.07 5.82
C TYR A 90 -0.12 12.67 6.22
N ALA A 91 0.85 11.78 6.42
CA ALA A 91 0.58 10.39 6.76
C ALA A 91 -0.09 10.22 8.13
N LYS A 92 0.15 11.12 9.05
CA LYS A 92 -0.48 11.05 10.38
C LYS A 92 -1.99 11.04 10.30
N LYS A 93 -2.56 11.69 9.30
CA LYS A 93 -4.00 11.72 9.10
C LYS A 93 -4.57 10.35 8.76
N ALA A 94 -3.76 9.48 8.20
CA ALA A 94 -4.19 8.14 7.79
C ALA A 94 -4.57 7.25 8.98
N ILE A 95 -4.12 7.59 10.18
CA ILE A 95 -4.48 6.84 11.38
C ILE A 95 -6.00 6.81 11.58
N ARG A 96 -6.70 7.86 11.15
CA ARG A 96 -8.15 7.93 11.22
C ARG A 96 -8.83 6.83 10.41
N TYR A 97 -8.15 6.30 9.42
CA TYR A 97 -8.70 5.32 8.50
C TYR A 97 -8.19 3.91 8.80
N ASN A 98 -7.86 3.68 10.06
CA ASN A 98 -7.47 2.35 10.53
C ASN A 98 -6.27 1.78 9.78
N VAL A 99 -5.27 2.64 9.56
CA VAL A 99 -4.03 2.21 8.94
C VAL A 99 -3.26 1.33 9.92
N SER A 100 -2.90 0.13 9.47
CA SER A 100 -2.28 -0.87 10.34
C SER A 100 -0.81 -0.58 10.62
N GLU A 101 -0.12 0.02 9.67
CA GLU A 101 1.30 0.26 9.80
C GLU A 101 1.73 1.43 8.93
N TYR A 102 2.84 2.05 9.31
CA TYR A 102 3.38 3.19 8.60
C TYR A 102 4.90 3.04 8.49
N MET A 103 5.45 3.25 7.30
CA MET A 103 6.87 3.12 7.03
C MET A 103 7.39 4.29 6.21
N LEU A 104 8.66 4.65 6.43
CA LEU A 104 9.32 5.67 5.64
C LEU A 104 10.11 5.03 4.49
N LYS A 105 10.12 5.70 3.34
CA LYS A 105 10.97 5.31 2.23
C LYS A 105 12.42 5.66 2.53
N PRO A 106 13.39 4.90 2.04
CA PRO A 106 13.20 3.71 1.21
C PRO A 106 12.81 2.50 2.03
N VAL A 107 11.98 1.65 1.45
CA VAL A 107 11.58 0.40 2.07
C VAL A 107 12.62 -0.66 1.71
N THR A 108 13.12 -1.36 2.71
CA THR A 108 14.11 -2.42 2.51
C THR A 108 13.57 -3.76 3.00
N ALA A 109 14.27 -4.83 2.67
CA ALA A 109 13.88 -6.16 3.08
C ALA A 109 13.88 -6.35 4.60
N MET A 110 14.55 -5.47 5.32
CA MET A 110 14.62 -5.50 6.78
C MET A 110 13.39 -4.89 7.44
N GLU A 111 12.61 -4.20 6.68
CA GLU A 111 11.40 -3.50 7.14
C GLU A 111 10.15 -4.21 6.67
#